data_d759713070fd44a6c438a4022144097a
#
_entry.id   d759713070fd44a6c438a4022144097a
#
_cell.length_a   1.000
_cell.length_b   1.000
_cell.length_c   1.000
_cell.angle_alpha   90.00
_cell.angle_beta   90.00
_cell.angle_gamma   90.00
#
_symmetry.space_group_name_H-M   'P 1'
#
loop_
_entity.id
_entity.type
_entity.pdbx_description
1 polymer ?
#
loop_
_entity_poly.entity_id
_entity_poly.type
_entity_poly.pdbx_seq_one_letter_code
_entity_poly.pdbx_strand_id
1 'polypeptide(L)'
;MARANDFPEVVIAPTRSKTIANIFGSAMFAIAAVFFLLTPDIYARLIGIAGLVVFSAGAAYSTLRLVSNAPVLVVNKDGLFDSSGLFAVGWIAWGEIAKIEPRRTYLARMINISAHDPEAIFARLSPRQRWFVRLKAGMSHAPISIPASFLGTRMDEVAALLSRYHDRFGGRR
;
A
#
# COMPACT_ATOMS: atom_id res chain seq x y z
N MET A 1 6.28 -7.32 33.76
CA MET A 1 6.85 -6.20 32.99
C MET A 1 7.64 -6.77 31.82
N ALA A 2 7.11 -6.73 30.58
CA ALA A 2 7.88 -7.12 29.39
C ALA A 2 9.02 -6.13 29.20
N ARG A 3 10.23 -6.63 29.00
CA ARG A 3 11.43 -5.81 28.79
C ARG A 3 11.31 -5.05 27.47
N ALA A 4 11.90 -3.86 27.37
CA ALA A 4 11.93 -3.05 26.15
C ALA A 4 12.54 -3.79 24.94
N ASN A 5 13.26 -4.87 25.16
CA ASN A 5 13.86 -5.74 24.15
C ASN A 5 12.89 -6.75 23.51
N ASP A 6 11.65 -6.88 24.01
CA ASP A 6 10.67 -7.83 23.46
C ASP A 6 9.98 -7.32 22.17
N PHE A 7 10.23 -6.08 21.75
CA PHE A 7 9.65 -5.42 20.58
C PHE A 7 10.75 -4.87 19.66
N PRO A 8 11.44 -5.74 18.92
CA PRO A 8 12.47 -5.32 17.96
C PRO A 8 11.85 -4.57 16.78
N GLU A 9 12.66 -3.79 16.10
CA GLU A 9 12.24 -3.24 14.79
C GLU A 9 11.99 -4.39 13.80
N VAL A 10 10.79 -4.41 13.22
CA VAL A 10 10.38 -5.41 12.23
C VAL A 10 10.25 -4.75 10.87
N VAL A 11 11.06 -5.20 9.93
CA VAL A 11 11.06 -4.72 8.54
C VAL A 11 10.37 -5.75 7.66
N ILE A 12 9.29 -5.37 7.01
CA ILE A 12 8.52 -6.21 6.11
C ILE A 12 8.87 -5.85 4.67
N ALA A 13 9.58 -6.75 4.00
CA ALA A 13 9.97 -6.59 2.61
C ALA A 13 8.83 -7.00 1.64
N PRO A 14 8.78 -6.44 0.42
CA PRO A 14 7.82 -6.83 -0.61
C PRO A 14 8.05 -8.28 -1.06
N THR A 15 6.96 -8.95 -1.43
CA THR A 15 7.04 -10.29 -2.02
C THR A 15 7.55 -10.21 -3.46
N ARG A 16 8.82 -10.53 -3.70
CA ARG A 16 9.48 -10.42 -5.01
C ARG A 16 8.71 -11.12 -6.12
N SER A 17 8.22 -12.33 -5.89
CA SER A 17 7.46 -13.09 -6.90
C SER A 17 6.20 -12.35 -7.39
N LYS A 18 5.48 -11.69 -6.49
CA LYS A 18 4.29 -10.91 -6.86
C LYS A 18 4.67 -9.63 -7.61
N THR A 19 5.76 -8.98 -7.25
CA THR A 19 6.26 -7.79 -7.97
C THR A 19 6.67 -8.18 -9.40
N ILE A 20 7.37 -9.30 -9.56
CA ILE A 20 7.76 -9.85 -10.86
C ILE A 20 6.51 -10.21 -11.68
N ALA A 21 5.54 -10.92 -11.09
CA ALA A 21 4.28 -11.25 -11.77
C ALA A 21 3.53 -10.00 -12.23
N ASN A 22 3.54 -8.92 -11.43
CA ASN A 22 2.92 -7.64 -11.80
C ASN A 22 3.66 -6.97 -12.98
N ILE A 23 4.99 -7.04 -13.03
CA ILE A 23 5.78 -6.52 -14.16
C ILE A 23 5.40 -7.27 -15.44
N PHE A 24 5.39 -8.60 -15.42
CA PHE A 24 5.02 -9.42 -16.59
C PHE A 24 3.57 -9.17 -17.01
N GLY A 25 2.63 -9.14 -16.06
CA GLY A 25 1.22 -8.84 -16.34
C GLY A 25 1.05 -7.45 -16.98
N SER A 26 1.70 -6.43 -16.43
CA SER A 26 1.66 -5.09 -17.00
C SER A 26 2.28 -5.02 -18.40
N ALA A 27 3.39 -5.73 -18.64
CA ALA A 27 4.01 -5.80 -19.95
C ALA A 27 3.09 -6.49 -20.99
N MET A 28 2.45 -7.58 -20.62
CA MET A 28 1.47 -8.25 -21.50
C MET A 28 0.31 -7.34 -21.86
N PHE A 29 -0.26 -6.62 -20.88
CA PHE A 29 -1.35 -5.67 -21.15
C PHE A 29 -0.89 -4.46 -21.98
N ALA A 30 0.34 -3.99 -21.80
CA ALA A 30 0.92 -2.95 -22.65
C ALA A 30 1.05 -3.42 -24.10
N ILE A 31 1.50 -4.66 -24.32
CA ILE A 31 1.55 -5.28 -25.67
C ILE A 31 0.14 -5.38 -26.26
N ALA A 32 -0.82 -5.88 -25.50
CA ALA A 32 -2.22 -5.95 -25.94
C ALA A 32 -2.77 -4.55 -26.31
N ALA A 33 -2.42 -3.51 -25.56
CA ALA A 33 -2.82 -2.14 -25.83
C ALA A 33 -2.28 -1.65 -27.19
N VAL A 34 -1.08 -2.08 -27.63
CA VAL A 34 -0.55 -1.76 -28.96
C VAL A 34 -1.44 -2.32 -30.07
N PHE A 35 -2.01 -3.51 -29.92
CA PHE A 35 -2.94 -4.05 -30.93
C PHE A 35 -4.19 -3.18 -31.09
N PHE A 36 -4.69 -2.59 -30.00
CA PHE A 36 -5.80 -1.63 -30.10
C PHE A 36 -5.43 -0.38 -30.89
N LEU A 37 -4.16 0.07 -30.87
CA LEU A 37 -3.71 1.20 -31.67
C LEU A 37 -3.70 0.94 -33.17
N LEU A 38 -3.58 -0.34 -33.57
CA LEU A 38 -3.55 -0.74 -34.97
C LEU A 38 -4.95 -0.89 -35.58
N THR A 39 -6.02 -0.83 -34.76
CA THR A 39 -7.40 -0.91 -35.26
C THR A 39 -7.81 0.42 -35.94
N PRO A 40 -8.71 0.38 -36.94
CA PRO A 40 -9.23 1.61 -37.55
C PRO A 40 -10.19 2.39 -36.64
N ASP A 41 -10.77 1.76 -35.63
CA ASP A 41 -11.74 2.38 -34.73
C ASP A 41 -11.08 3.37 -33.77
N ILE A 42 -11.60 4.60 -33.72
CA ILE A 42 -11.08 5.67 -32.86
C ILE A 42 -11.25 5.35 -31.38
N TYR A 43 -12.33 4.72 -30.95
CA TYR A 43 -12.55 4.38 -29.54
C TYR A 43 -11.57 3.30 -29.08
N ALA A 44 -11.31 2.30 -29.92
CA ALA A 44 -10.31 1.28 -29.64
C ALA A 44 -8.91 1.91 -29.53
N ARG A 45 -8.54 2.86 -30.39
CA ARG A 45 -7.26 3.60 -30.29
C ARG A 45 -7.15 4.39 -28.99
N LEU A 46 -8.19 5.08 -28.58
CA LEU A 46 -8.19 5.82 -27.29
C LEU A 46 -8.00 4.88 -26.10
N ILE A 47 -8.66 3.72 -26.11
CA ILE A 47 -8.47 2.67 -25.09
C ILE A 47 -7.02 2.15 -25.13
N GLY A 48 -6.48 1.93 -26.34
CA GLY A 48 -5.09 1.51 -26.52
C GLY A 48 -4.08 2.51 -25.95
N ILE A 49 -4.26 3.81 -26.22
CA ILE A 49 -3.40 4.87 -25.66
C ILE A 49 -3.48 4.88 -24.13
N ALA A 50 -4.69 4.90 -23.58
CA ALA A 50 -4.90 4.89 -22.14
C ALA A 50 -4.29 3.64 -21.48
N GLY A 51 -4.51 2.46 -22.07
CA GLY A 51 -3.94 1.21 -21.62
C GLY A 51 -2.42 1.22 -21.64
N LEU A 52 -1.83 1.66 -22.75
CA LEU A 52 -0.37 1.74 -22.91
C LEU A 52 0.26 2.62 -21.84
N VAL A 53 -0.31 3.80 -21.58
CA VAL A 53 0.18 4.72 -20.54
C VAL A 53 0.08 4.09 -19.16
N VAL A 54 -1.08 3.54 -18.80
CA VAL A 54 -1.33 2.98 -17.47
C VAL A 54 -0.44 1.76 -17.20
N PHE A 55 -0.38 0.82 -18.13
CA PHE A 55 0.39 -0.42 -17.93
C PHE A 55 1.90 -0.20 -18.02
N SER A 56 2.37 0.70 -18.89
CA SER A 56 3.80 1.08 -18.92
C SER A 56 4.23 1.78 -17.64
N ALA A 57 3.40 2.69 -17.12
CA ALA A 57 3.66 3.33 -15.83
C ALA A 57 3.64 2.31 -14.67
N GLY A 58 2.72 1.36 -14.69
CA GLY A 58 2.64 0.27 -13.72
C GLY A 58 3.86 -0.64 -13.74
N ALA A 59 4.34 -1.02 -14.93
CA ALA A 59 5.56 -1.81 -15.11
C ALA A 59 6.79 -1.05 -14.61
N ALA A 60 6.95 0.22 -15.00
CA ALA A 60 8.05 1.07 -14.56
C ALA A 60 8.08 1.23 -13.04
N TYR A 61 6.94 1.54 -12.42
CA TYR A 61 6.81 1.64 -10.97
C TYR A 61 7.20 0.33 -10.26
N SER A 62 6.70 -0.81 -10.75
CA SER A 62 7.00 -2.12 -10.16
C SER A 62 8.48 -2.48 -10.30
N THR A 63 9.11 -2.13 -11.42
CA THR A 63 10.54 -2.33 -11.67
C THR A 63 11.38 -1.48 -10.72
N LEU A 64 11.09 -0.19 -10.61
CA LEU A 64 11.78 0.71 -9.69
C LEU A 64 11.68 0.19 -8.24
N ARG A 65 10.51 -0.29 -7.85
CA ARG A 65 10.28 -0.85 -6.52
C ARG A 65 11.07 -2.15 -6.29
N LEU A 66 11.18 -2.99 -7.31
CA LEU A 66 11.96 -4.23 -7.23
C LEU A 66 13.46 -3.94 -7.03
N VAL A 67 13.97 -2.94 -7.75
CA VAL A 67 15.39 -2.55 -7.67
C VAL A 67 15.72 -1.82 -6.36
N SER A 68 14.82 -0.95 -5.89
CA SER A 68 15.06 -0.16 -4.66
C SER A 68 15.06 -1.00 -3.38
N ASN A 69 14.54 -2.24 -3.41
CA ASN A 69 14.35 -3.10 -2.23
C ASN A 69 13.71 -2.38 -1.03
N ALA A 70 12.97 -1.30 -1.27
CA ALA A 70 12.34 -0.52 -0.22
C ALA A 70 11.36 -1.41 0.59
N PRO A 71 11.40 -1.34 1.92
CA PRO A 71 10.48 -2.09 2.76
C PRO A 71 9.04 -1.67 2.47
N VAL A 72 8.09 -2.59 2.62
CA VAL A 72 6.65 -2.27 2.54
C VAL A 72 6.19 -1.60 3.81
N LEU A 73 6.68 -2.11 4.94
CA LEU A 73 6.28 -1.66 6.25
C LEU A 73 7.47 -1.80 7.22
N VAL A 74 7.68 -0.79 8.05
CA VAL A 74 8.62 -0.85 9.17
C VAL A 74 7.83 -0.59 10.44
N VAL A 75 7.96 -1.47 11.41
CA VAL A 75 7.25 -1.41 12.69
C VAL A 75 8.26 -1.35 13.81
N ASN A 76 8.17 -0.35 14.67
CA ASN A 76 9.01 -0.24 15.86
C ASN A 76 8.20 0.28 17.07
N LYS A 77 8.87 0.56 18.18
CA LYS A 77 8.25 1.04 19.43
C LYS A 77 7.55 2.39 19.32
N ASP A 78 7.93 3.23 18.37
CA ASP A 78 7.44 4.61 18.24
C ASP A 78 6.26 4.72 17.29
N GLY A 79 6.15 3.77 16.34
CA GLY A 79 5.07 3.76 15.34
C GLY A 79 5.29 2.76 14.22
N LEU A 80 4.57 2.98 13.14
CA LEU A 80 4.74 2.25 11.90
C LEU A 80 5.04 3.21 10.74
N PHE A 81 5.91 2.77 9.84
CA PHE A 81 6.21 3.45 8.60
C PHE A 81 5.61 2.66 7.44
N ASP A 82 4.63 3.26 6.76
CA ASP A 82 3.98 2.69 5.58
C ASP A 82 4.63 3.24 4.31
N SER A 83 5.19 2.34 3.50
CA SER A 83 5.64 2.63 2.15
C SER A 83 5.05 1.65 1.13
N SER A 84 3.83 1.17 1.40
CA SER A 84 3.17 0.10 0.65
C SER A 84 2.80 0.48 -0.79
N GLY A 85 2.91 1.74 -1.19
CA GLY A 85 2.63 2.14 -2.58
C GLY A 85 2.36 3.62 -2.77
N LEU A 86 1.65 3.94 -3.86
CA LEU A 86 1.27 5.31 -4.21
C LEU A 86 0.38 6.00 -3.16
N PHE A 87 -0.30 5.21 -2.33
CA PHE A 87 -1.18 5.68 -1.26
C PHE A 87 -0.55 5.55 0.12
N ALA A 88 0.77 5.34 0.17
CA ALA A 88 1.50 5.23 1.41
C ALA A 88 1.44 6.56 2.19
N VAL A 89 1.15 6.47 3.48
CA VAL A 89 1.02 7.63 4.35
C VAL A 89 2.31 7.96 5.11
N GLY A 90 3.34 7.13 4.95
CA GLY A 90 4.61 7.33 5.63
C GLY A 90 4.54 6.97 7.11
N TRP A 91 5.08 7.81 7.97
CA TRP A 91 5.17 7.56 9.40
C TRP A 91 3.87 7.85 10.13
N ILE A 92 3.45 6.90 10.99
CA ILE A 92 2.26 7.00 11.85
C ILE A 92 2.68 6.55 13.26
N ALA A 93 2.51 7.43 14.24
CA ALA A 93 2.78 7.09 15.63
C ALA A 93 1.66 6.19 16.20
N TRP A 94 1.98 5.30 17.14
CA TRP A 94 0.98 4.41 17.74
C TRP A 94 -0.17 5.16 18.41
N GLY A 95 0.11 6.31 19.05
CA GLY A 95 -0.92 7.15 19.66
C GLY A 95 -1.89 7.82 18.69
N GLU A 96 -1.59 7.82 17.38
CA GLU A 96 -2.48 8.35 16.34
C GLU A 96 -3.45 7.30 15.81
N ILE A 97 -3.17 6.01 16.07
CA ILE A 97 -3.96 4.88 15.60
C ILE A 97 -5.09 4.60 16.59
N ALA A 98 -6.32 4.64 16.10
CA ALA A 98 -7.51 4.29 16.87
C ALA A 98 -7.80 2.78 16.83
N LYS A 99 -7.61 2.15 15.64
CA LYS A 99 -7.96 0.75 15.44
C LYS A 99 -7.22 0.15 14.25
N ILE A 100 -6.89 -1.13 14.37
CA ILE A 100 -6.29 -1.95 13.29
C ILE A 100 -7.20 -3.13 13.03
N GLU A 101 -7.68 -3.28 11.79
CA GLU A 101 -8.60 -4.35 11.41
C GLU A 101 -8.17 -5.03 10.11
N PRO A 102 -7.99 -6.35 10.11
CA PRO A 102 -7.89 -7.10 8.87
C PRO A 102 -9.26 -7.12 8.18
N ARG A 103 -9.32 -6.64 6.94
CA ARG A 103 -10.53 -6.65 6.13
C ARG A 103 -10.36 -7.52 4.90
N ARG A 104 -11.34 -8.37 4.68
CA ARG A 104 -11.42 -9.22 3.49
C ARG A 104 -12.66 -8.81 2.69
N THR A 105 -12.45 -8.45 1.43
CA THR A 105 -13.53 -8.20 0.47
C THR A 105 -13.41 -9.21 -0.68
N TYR A 106 -14.41 -9.28 -1.55
CA TYR A 106 -14.36 -10.14 -2.73
C TYR A 106 -13.19 -9.82 -3.65
N LEU A 107 -12.76 -8.55 -3.71
CA LEU A 107 -11.73 -8.06 -4.62
C LEU A 107 -10.35 -7.92 -3.97
N ALA A 108 -10.28 -7.76 -2.66
CA ALA A 108 -9.02 -7.49 -2.00
C ALA A 108 -9.02 -7.89 -0.51
N ARG A 109 -7.84 -8.27 -0.04
CA ARG A 109 -7.52 -8.44 1.38
C ARG A 109 -6.62 -7.28 1.78
N MET A 110 -6.93 -6.61 2.89
CA MET A 110 -6.19 -5.44 3.34
C MET A 110 -6.21 -5.31 4.86
N ILE A 111 -5.22 -4.64 5.43
CA ILE A 111 -5.22 -4.23 6.82
C ILE A 111 -5.66 -2.77 6.84
N ASN A 112 -6.81 -2.51 7.42
CA ASN A 112 -7.33 -1.17 7.60
C ASN A 112 -6.83 -0.60 8.92
N ILE A 113 -6.33 0.62 8.86
CA ILE A 113 -5.85 1.37 10.02
C ILE A 113 -6.72 2.62 10.11
N SER A 114 -7.49 2.70 11.18
CA SER A 114 -8.27 3.89 11.53
C SER A 114 -7.43 4.78 12.44
N ALA A 115 -7.33 6.05 12.13
CA ALA A 115 -6.64 7.03 12.95
C ALA A 115 -7.64 7.81 13.80
N HIS A 116 -7.20 8.33 14.94
CA HIS A 116 -8.01 9.23 15.78
C HIS A 116 -8.32 10.55 15.04
N ASP A 117 -7.31 11.09 14.34
CA ASP A 117 -7.44 12.28 13.50
C ASP A 117 -6.78 12.01 12.13
N PRO A 118 -7.54 11.53 11.13
CA PRO A 118 -7.02 11.31 9.79
C PRO A 118 -6.51 12.57 9.10
N GLU A 119 -7.15 13.73 9.36
CA GLU A 119 -6.78 14.98 8.72
C GLU A 119 -5.41 15.49 9.19
N ALA A 120 -5.05 15.28 10.45
CA ALA A 120 -3.73 15.59 10.97
C ALA A 120 -2.62 14.76 10.28
N ILE A 121 -2.90 13.49 9.97
CA ILE A 121 -1.98 12.65 9.21
C ILE A 121 -1.89 13.16 7.76
N PHE A 122 -3.02 13.43 7.11
CA PHE A 122 -3.03 13.90 5.73
C PHE A 122 -2.38 15.27 5.56
N ALA A 123 -2.44 16.14 6.58
CA ALA A 123 -1.79 17.45 6.55
C ALA A 123 -0.26 17.37 6.37
N ARG A 124 0.36 16.28 6.82
CA ARG A 124 1.81 16.03 6.69
C ARG A 124 2.22 15.51 5.31
N LEU A 125 1.26 15.04 4.51
CA LEU A 125 1.53 14.51 3.18
C LEU A 125 1.77 15.64 2.16
N SER A 126 2.55 15.33 1.13
CA SER A 126 2.68 16.23 -0.02
C SER A 126 1.30 16.44 -0.68
N PRO A 127 1.09 17.57 -1.39
CA PRO A 127 -0.21 17.86 -2.03
C PRO A 127 -0.69 16.73 -2.96
N ARG A 128 0.24 16.08 -3.70
CA ARG A 128 -0.07 14.94 -4.59
C ARG A 128 -0.52 13.71 -3.80
N GLN A 129 0.23 13.33 -2.77
CA GLN A 129 -0.11 12.20 -1.91
C GLN A 129 -1.44 12.42 -1.20
N ARG A 130 -1.68 13.64 -0.68
CA ARG A 130 -2.92 14.01 -0.02
C ARG A 130 -4.14 13.84 -0.93
N TRP A 131 -4.03 14.27 -2.19
CA TRP A 131 -5.09 14.10 -3.17
C TRP A 131 -5.39 12.61 -3.41
N PHE A 132 -4.37 11.78 -3.61
CA PHE A 132 -4.53 10.33 -3.81
C PHE A 132 -5.13 9.63 -2.59
N VAL A 133 -4.67 9.97 -1.38
CA VAL A 133 -5.15 9.35 -0.14
C VAL A 133 -6.61 9.74 0.12
N ARG A 134 -7.00 11.01 -0.12
CA ARG A 134 -8.39 11.47 -0.01
C ARG A 134 -9.30 10.81 -1.04
N LEU A 135 -8.86 10.65 -2.28
CA LEU A 135 -9.61 9.93 -3.30
C LEU A 135 -9.91 8.49 -2.84
N LYS A 136 -8.90 7.81 -2.30
CA LYS A 136 -9.06 6.46 -1.76
C LYS A 136 -9.92 6.43 -0.49
N ALA A 137 -9.79 7.39 0.40
CA ALA A 137 -10.60 7.48 1.62
C ALA A 137 -12.10 7.66 1.30
N GLY A 138 -12.43 8.37 0.22
CA GLY A 138 -13.79 8.47 -0.30
C GLY A 138 -14.35 7.15 -0.86
N MET A 139 -13.48 6.25 -1.31
CA MET A 139 -13.86 4.94 -1.86
C MET A 139 -13.83 3.81 -0.81
N SER A 140 -13.10 3.98 0.27
CA SER A 140 -12.95 2.99 1.34
C SER A 140 -13.23 3.66 2.70
N HIS A 141 -13.97 2.95 3.57
CA HIS A 141 -14.36 3.46 4.90
C HIS A 141 -13.18 3.58 5.89
N ALA A 142 -11.94 3.31 5.45
CA ALA A 142 -10.73 3.46 6.24
C ALA A 142 -9.74 4.39 5.53
N PRO A 143 -9.24 5.43 6.21
CA PRO A 143 -8.33 6.40 5.62
C PRO A 143 -6.99 5.79 5.21
N ILE A 144 -6.53 4.75 5.92
CA ILE A 144 -5.26 4.09 5.69
C ILE A 144 -5.53 2.59 5.51
N SER A 145 -5.07 2.01 4.40
CA SER A 145 -5.20 0.57 4.19
C SER A 145 -3.98 0.02 3.46
N ILE A 146 -3.42 -1.03 4.03
CA ILE A 146 -2.25 -1.74 3.51
C ILE A 146 -2.75 -2.97 2.75
N PRO A 147 -2.59 -3.03 1.42
CA PRO A 147 -3.03 -4.16 0.62
C PRO A 147 -2.23 -5.43 0.94
N ALA A 148 -2.91 -6.56 1.09
CA ALA A 148 -2.27 -7.86 1.30
C ALA A 148 -1.43 -8.32 0.10
N SER A 149 -1.64 -7.74 -1.08
CA SER A 149 -0.81 -7.99 -2.27
C SER A 149 0.68 -7.73 -2.01
N PHE A 150 1.01 -6.77 -1.14
CA PHE A 150 2.37 -6.47 -0.74
C PHE A 150 2.88 -7.35 0.41
N LEU A 151 1.96 -7.87 1.25
CA LEU A 151 2.29 -8.67 2.44
C LEU A 151 2.34 -10.19 2.15
N GLY A 152 1.88 -10.61 0.99
CA GLY A 152 1.82 -12.01 0.60
C GLY A 152 0.81 -12.82 1.43
N THR A 153 1.19 -14.05 1.83
CA THR A 153 0.38 -14.94 2.68
C THR A 153 0.42 -14.55 4.16
N ARG A 154 1.30 -13.60 4.55
CA ARG A 154 1.58 -13.21 5.93
C ARG A 154 0.63 -12.13 6.48
N MET A 155 -0.48 -11.83 5.81
CA MET A 155 -1.37 -10.75 6.24
C MET A 155 -1.86 -10.90 7.68
N ASP A 156 -2.26 -12.12 8.06
CA ASP A 156 -2.80 -12.38 9.39
C ASP A 156 -1.70 -12.27 10.47
N GLU A 157 -0.47 -12.71 10.15
CA GLU A 157 0.71 -12.54 11.02
C GLU A 157 1.06 -11.07 11.21
N VAL A 158 1.04 -10.29 10.11
CA VAL A 158 1.31 -8.84 10.17
C VAL A 158 0.22 -8.10 10.92
N ALA A 159 -1.05 -8.45 10.74
CA ALA A 159 -2.15 -7.87 11.49
C ALA A 159 -2.01 -8.16 13.00
N ALA A 160 -1.70 -9.41 13.37
CA ALA A 160 -1.45 -9.78 14.76
C ALA A 160 -0.23 -9.07 15.35
N LEU A 161 0.84 -8.89 14.55
CA LEU A 161 2.02 -8.14 14.95
C LEU A 161 1.65 -6.68 15.25
N LEU A 162 0.97 -6.01 14.33
CA LEU A 162 0.56 -4.62 14.46
C LEU A 162 -0.36 -4.42 15.67
N SER A 163 -1.31 -5.33 15.90
CA SER A 163 -2.19 -5.28 17.08
C SER A 163 -1.40 -5.38 18.37
N ARG A 164 -0.43 -6.31 18.48
CA ARG A 164 0.42 -6.42 19.67
C ARG A 164 1.22 -5.16 19.97
N TYR A 165 1.78 -4.52 18.92
CA TYR A 165 2.51 -3.25 19.11
C TYR A 165 1.54 -2.12 19.51
N HIS A 166 0.39 -2.05 18.88
CA HIS A 166 -0.63 -1.06 19.20
C HIS A 166 -1.15 -1.22 20.64
N ASP A 167 -1.45 -2.44 21.09
CA ASP A 167 -1.88 -2.71 22.47
C ASP A 167 -0.83 -2.30 23.51
N ARG A 168 0.45 -2.42 23.15
CA ARG A 168 1.57 -2.06 24.03
C ARG A 168 1.89 -0.57 24.06
N PHE A 169 1.80 0.09 22.91
CA PHE A 169 2.32 1.46 22.74
C PHE A 169 1.25 2.49 22.36
N GLY A 170 0.06 2.09 21.91
CA GLY A 170 -1.02 2.96 21.47
C GLY A 170 -1.68 3.77 22.61
N GLY A 171 -1.62 3.28 23.85
CA GLY A 171 -2.15 3.98 25.03
C GLY A 171 -1.24 5.07 25.60
N ARG A 172 -0.09 5.34 25.00
CA ARG A 172 0.82 6.40 25.44
C ARG A 172 0.46 7.71 24.73
N ARG A 173 -0.47 8.44 25.32
CA ARG A 173 -0.70 9.85 25.02
C ARG A 173 0.09 10.72 25.99
#